data_8bbd6d1e3ee5f8bb842a85794300e9d8
#
_entry.id   8bbd6d1e3ee5f8bb842a85794300e9d8
#
_cell.length_a   1.000
_cell.length_b   1.000
_cell.length_c   1.000
_cell.angle_alpha   90.00
_cell.angle_beta   90.00
_cell.angle_gamma   90.00
#
_symmetry.space_group_name_H-M   'P 1'
#
loop_
_entity.id
_entity.type
_entity.pdbx_description
1 polymer ?
#
loop_
_entity_poly.entity_id
_entity_poly.type
_entity_poly.pdbx_seq_one_letter_code
_entity_poly.pdbx_strand_id
1 'polypeptide(L)'
;MKPNSFIKPLLYKKHAQPICWIDDSTLIYYFFGQFISFNIETKNESVVGNIKLSLKEKLLSFFSFTRRLFRLYVFSPIFNRQKHEIVFSFNGYFCSFNLKTKEFFREQKFGHCARRVLSICLCKDGDVYYGEYPTINDNSDVCIYKRNNDKEHVVVYRFKSGDIRHIHYICEYNNDLFCFTGDEDNETKVLRFINKNFDNEPDYLLSGSQNYRTCVGVFNNNSLFYLTDNPYFENGLYSYNLKSQLVERLFCVEGSVIYGLHSDNKLFFSTSVEYNLCKDKNNKNVRIKIDGKNGGIRSNQSILYCFDFKKSQLKVLNKIKKDIFSIKYFGIGTFMFTCNNSKKYLATFTYALNRNESLLIYDIEED
;
A
#
# COMPACT_ATOMS: atom_id res chain seq x y z
N MET A 1 11.33 -6.98 30.70
CA MET A 1 11.68 -6.91 29.26
C MET A 1 12.67 -5.78 29.08
N LYS A 2 13.84 -6.03 28.47
CA LYS A 2 14.76 -4.96 28.08
C LYS A 2 14.03 -4.03 27.10
N PRO A 3 14.19 -2.70 27.18
CA PRO A 3 13.57 -1.81 26.22
C PRO A 3 14.04 -2.21 24.81
N ASN A 4 13.11 -2.55 23.93
CA ASN A 4 13.41 -2.84 22.53
C ASN A 4 14.13 -1.61 21.96
N SER A 5 15.42 -1.74 21.69
CA SER A 5 16.17 -0.72 20.98
C SER A 5 15.61 -0.65 19.56
N PHE A 6 14.94 0.45 19.20
CA PHE A 6 14.51 0.69 17.84
C PHE A 6 15.71 0.65 16.90
N ILE A 7 15.53 0.08 15.72
CA ILE A 7 16.58 0.07 14.70
C ILE A 7 16.77 1.51 14.20
N LYS A 8 17.99 2.00 14.33
CA LYS A 8 18.33 3.34 13.81
C LYS A 8 18.48 3.26 12.30
N PRO A 9 17.79 4.14 11.51
CA PRO A 9 18.00 4.16 10.08
C PRO A 9 19.45 4.53 9.73
N LEU A 10 20.03 3.82 8.76
CA LEU A 10 21.35 4.10 8.19
C LEU A 10 21.38 5.41 7.42
N LEU A 11 20.27 5.76 6.78
CA LEU A 11 20.15 6.95 5.96
C LEU A 11 18.82 7.65 6.21
N TYR A 12 18.89 8.98 6.22
CA TYR A 12 17.75 9.89 6.23
C TYR A 12 17.89 10.88 5.07
N LYS A 13 16.89 10.93 4.17
CA LYS A 13 16.86 11.89 3.06
C LYS A 13 15.47 12.51 2.93
N LYS A 14 15.40 13.84 3.02
CA LYS A 14 14.14 14.59 2.98
C LYS A 14 13.59 14.69 1.55
N HIS A 15 12.27 14.63 1.41
CA HIS A 15 11.52 14.72 0.14
C HIS A 15 11.80 13.62 -0.89
N ALA A 16 12.54 12.58 -0.53
CA ALA A 16 12.85 11.45 -1.39
C ALA A 16 11.86 10.30 -1.14
N GLN A 17 10.92 10.09 -2.04
CA GLN A 17 9.95 8.98 -1.94
C GLN A 17 10.56 7.73 -2.60
N PRO A 18 10.88 6.65 -1.84
CA PRO A 18 11.42 5.43 -2.42
C PRO A 18 10.37 4.75 -3.31
N ILE A 19 10.80 4.22 -4.45
CA ILE A 19 9.93 3.59 -5.43
C ILE A 19 10.24 2.10 -5.55
N CYS A 20 11.45 1.76 -5.99
CA CYS A 20 11.85 0.36 -6.17
C CYS A 20 13.37 0.20 -6.03
N TRP A 21 13.79 -1.01 -5.68
CA TRP A 21 15.17 -1.44 -5.77
C TRP A 21 15.43 -2.04 -7.15
N ILE A 22 16.50 -1.59 -7.84
CA ILE A 22 16.95 -2.19 -9.09
C ILE A 22 17.78 -3.43 -8.80
N ASP A 23 18.65 -3.34 -7.82
CA ASP A 23 19.48 -4.39 -7.23
C ASP A 23 19.54 -4.24 -5.71
N ASP A 24 20.41 -5.01 -5.03
CA ASP A 24 20.48 -5.00 -3.56
C ASP A 24 21.03 -3.70 -2.95
N SER A 25 21.68 -2.84 -3.75
CA SER A 25 22.29 -1.57 -3.29
C SER A 25 21.75 -0.32 -3.99
N THR A 26 21.05 -0.45 -5.12
CA THR A 26 20.61 0.67 -5.95
C THR A 26 19.09 0.88 -5.85
N LEU A 27 18.70 2.00 -5.25
CA LEU A 27 17.31 2.43 -5.05
C LEU A 27 16.92 3.50 -6.07
N ILE A 28 15.75 3.35 -6.69
CA ILE A 28 15.08 4.45 -7.38
C ILE A 28 14.17 5.17 -6.39
N TYR A 29 14.29 6.47 -6.30
CA TYR A 29 13.36 7.31 -5.57
C TYR A 29 12.81 8.45 -6.42
N TYR A 30 11.61 8.91 -6.08
CA TYR A 30 10.94 10.05 -6.70
C TYR A 30 11.23 11.34 -5.91
N PHE A 31 11.59 12.41 -6.63
CA PHE A 31 11.89 13.72 -6.08
C PHE A 31 11.40 14.82 -7.03
N PHE A 32 10.34 15.52 -6.69
CA PHE A 32 9.79 16.68 -7.44
C PHE A 32 9.66 16.47 -8.95
N GLY A 33 9.09 15.37 -9.38
CA GLY A 33 8.92 15.05 -10.80
C GLY A 33 10.09 14.32 -11.43
N GLN A 34 11.13 13.99 -10.68
CA GLN A 34 12.28 13.24 -11.15
C GLN A 34 12.34 11.85 -10.54
N PHE A 35 12.76 10.87 -11.32
CA PHE A 35 13.27 9.60 -10.80
C PHE A 35 14.79 9.68 -10.70
N ILE A 36 15.30 9.35 -9.53
CA ILE A 36 16.72 9.42 -9.19
C ILE A 36 17.18 8.04 -8.76
N SER A 37 18.26 7.57 -9.35
CA SER A 37 18.99 6.37 -8.92
C SER A 37 19.96 6.77 -7.83
N PHE A 38 19.94 6.04 -6.73
CA PHE A 38 20.82 6.20 -5.58
C PHE A 38 21.44 4.88 -5.18
N ASN A 39 22.75 4.79 -5.24
CA ASN A 39 23.47 3.63 -4.71
C ASN A 39 23.85 3.88 -3.25
N ILE A 40 23.36 3.02 -2.35
CA ILE A 40 23.52 3.20 -0.90
C ILE A 40 24.98 3.00 -0.42
N GLU A 41 25.74 2.17 -1.10
CA GLU A 41 27.12 1.84 -0.73
C GLU A 41 28.09 2.95 -1.18
N THR A 42 28.00 3.35 -2.45
CA THR A 42 28.89 4.40 -3.03
C THR A 42 28.42 5.82 -2.77
N LYS A 43 27.16 6.01 -2.32
CA LYS A 43 26.47 7.30 -2.14
C LYS A 43 26.27 8.08 -3.44
N ASN A 44 26.49 7.47 -4.60
CA ASN A 44 26.32 8.11 -5.89
C ASN A 44 24.83 8.29 -6.23
N GLU A 45 24.50 9.45 -6.79
CA GLU A 45 23.17 9.78 -7.27
C GLU A 45 23.20 10.21 -8.73
N SER A 46 22.19 9.81 -9.49
CA SER A 46 22.01 10.27 -10.88
C SER A 46 20.52 10.37 -11.23
N VAL A 47 20.16 11.39 -12.02
CA VAL A 47 18.80 11.53 -12.54
C VAL A 47 18.61 10.50 -13.65
N VAL A 48 17.64 9.60 -13.45
CA VAL A 48 17.28 8.57 -14.45
C VAL A 48 16.31 9.13 -15.47
N GLY A 49 15.36 9.96 -15.03
CA GLY A 49 14.40 10.62 -15.91
C GLY A 49 13.36 11.45 -15.17
N ASN A 50 12.40 11.96 -15.93
CA ASN A 50 11.43 12.93 -15.42
C ASN A 50 9.99 12.52 -15.75
N ILE A 51 9.08 12.72 -14.81
CA ILE A 51 7.64 12.76 -15.06
C ILE A 51 7.32 14.11 -15.74
N LYS A 52 6.57 14.08 -16.84
CA LYS A 52 6.13 15.30 -17.51
C LYS A 52 5.04 16.01 -16.70
N LEU A 53 5.46 16.84 -15.74
CA LEU A 53 4.55 17.66 -14.93
C LEU A 53 4.11 18.91 -15.71
N SER A 54 2.82 19.25 -15.63
CA SER A 54 2.31 20.56 -16.07
C SER A 54 2.91 21.68 -15.19
N LEU A 55 2.85 22.93 -15.65
CA LEU A 55 3.33 24.08 -14.88
C LEU A 55 2.65 24.16 -13.49
N LYS A 56 1.34 23.91 -13.44
CA LYS A 56 0.57 23.87 -12.20
C LYS A 56 1.08 22.79 -11.25
N GLU A 57 1.31 21.57 -11.76
CA GLU A 57 1.83 20.46 -10.94
C GLU A 57 3.24 20.75 -10.42
N LYS A 58 4.10 21.38 -11.22
CA LYS A 58 5.45 21.81 -10.78
C LYS A 58 5.36 22.79 -9.61
N LEU A 59 4.56 23.84 -9.74
CA LEU A 59 4.35 24.83 -8.69
C LEU A 59 3.78 24.22 -7.41
N LEU A 60 2.75 23.38 -7.54
CA LEU A 60 2.13 22.71 -6.40
C LEU A 60 3.04 21.65 -5.76
N SER A 61 3.95 21.06 -6.52
CA SER A 61 4.91 20.07 -6.01
C SER A 61 6.05 20.71 -5.22
N PHE A 62 6.31 21.99 -5.37
CA PHE A 62 7.43 22.66 -4.71
C PHE A 62 7.28 22.72 -3.20
N PHE A 63 6.06 23.02 -2.69
CA PHE A 63 5.80 23.10 -1.26
C PHE A 63 5.22 21.78 -0.72
N SER A 64 5.73 21.29 0.41
CA SER A 64 5.23 20.10 1.10
C SER A 64 3.72 20.19 1.42
N PHE A 65 3.25 21.35 1.82
CA PHE A 65 1.85 21.61 2.13
C PHE A 65 0.93 21.36 0.90
N THR A 66 1.25 21.95 -0.24
CA THR A 66 0.46 21.79 -1.48
C THR A 66 0.60 20.40 -2.07
N ARG A 67 1.79 19.78 -2.01
CA ARG A 67 2.03 18.40 -2.41
C ARG A 67 1.12 17.42 -1.67
N ARG A 68 0.98 17.60 -0.35
CA ARG A 68 0.09 16.78 0.48
C ARG A 68 -1.37 17.05 0.21
N LEU A 69 -1.77 18.33 0.12
CA LEU A 69 -3.15 18.71 -0.14
C LEU A 69 -3.67 18.17 -1.48
N PHE A 70 -2.83 18.23 -2.51
CA PHE A 70 -3.15 17.75 -3.87
C PHE A 70 -2.69 16.31 -4.13
N ARG A 71 -2.05 15.65 -3.15
CA ARG A 71 -1.58 14.26 -3.22
C ARG A 71 -0.66 13.98 -4.41
N LEU A 72 0.30 14.87 -4.66
CA LEU A 72 1.25 14.81 -5.76
C LEU A 72 2.44 13.89 -5.43
N TYR A 73 2.14 12.62 -5.20
CA TYR A 73 3.09 11.54 -4.92
C TYR A 73 2.86 10.39 -5.89
N VAL A 74 3.85 9.53 -5.98
CA VAL A 74 3.73 8.23 -6.65
C VAL A 74 3.03 7.27 -5.71
N PHE A 75 1.90 6.70 -6.14
CA PHE A 75 1.14 5.72 -5.36
C PHE A 75 1.15 4.36 -6.04
N SER A 76 1.17 3.31 -5.21
CA SER A 76 1.08 1.92 -5.63
C SER A 76 2.06 1.57 -6.76
N PRO A 77 3.35 1.94 -6.65
CA PRO A 77 4.31 1.60 -7.70
C PRO A 77 4.49 0.08 -7.78
N ILE A 78 4.73 -0.41 -8.99
CA ILE A 78 5.27 -1.75 -9.27
C ILE A 78 6.44 -1.63 -10.23
N PHE A 79 7.38 -2.54 -10.13
CA PHE A 79 8.54 -2.58 -11.02
C PHE A 79 8.61 -3.88 -11.83
N ASN A 80 8.35 -3.77 -13.12
CA ASN A 80 8.57 -4.85 -14.06
C ASN A 80 10.05 -4.91 -14.46
N ARG A 81 10.80 -5.83 -13.86
CA ARG A 81 12.25 -5.98 -14.12
C ARG A 81 12.54 -6.36 -15.56
N GLN A 82 11.70 -7.21 -16.20
CA GLN A 82 11.91 -7.69 -17.57
C GLN A 82 11.78 -6.54 -18.57
N LYS A 83 10.79 -5.66 -18.38
CA LYS A 83 10.54 -4.50 -19.24
C LYS A 83 11.32 -3.24 -18.80
N HIS A 84 12.01 -3.27 -17.66
CA HIS A 84 12.60 -2.09 -17.01
C HIS A 84 11.58 -0.96 -16.83
N GLU A 85 10.35 -1.29 -16.52
CA GLU A 85 9.23 -0.35 -16.44
C GLU A 85 8.71 -0.22 -15.02
N ILE A 86 8.56 1.01 -14.54
CA ILE A 86 7.85 1.33 -13.30
C ILE A 86 6.43 1.74 -13.71
N VAL A 87 5.43 1.07 -13.15
CA VAL A 87 4.01 1.39 -13.33
C VAL A 87 3.46 1.91 -12.01
N PHE A 88 2.66 2.96 -12.04
CA PHE A 88 2.19 3.63 -10.83
C PHE A 88 0.97 4.50 -11.07
N SER A 89 0.35 4.95 -9.98
CA SER A 89 -0.73 5.93 -10.01
C SER A 89 -0.19 7.32 -9.63
N PHE A 90 -0.51 8.35 -10.42
CA PHE A 90 -0.10 9.73 -10.16
C PHE A 90 -1.18 10.72 -10.62
N ASN A 91 -1.62 11.58 -9.70
CA ASN A 91 -2.56 12.69 -9.94
C ASN A 91 -3.79 12.31 -10.80
N GLY A 92 -4.43 11.18 -10.49
CA GLY A 92 -5.65 10.73 -11.19
C GLY A 92 -5.40 9.95 -12.46
N TYR A 93 -4.16 9.56 -12.73
CA TYR A 93 -3.78 8.76 -13.90
C TYR A 93 -3.05 7.49 -13.51
N PHE A 94 -3.27 6.44 -14.27
CA PHE A 94 -2.37 5.31 -14.38
C PHE A 94 -1.18 5.73 -15.27
N CYS A 95 0.03 5.54 -14.79
CA CYS A 95 1.24 6.03 -15.44
C CYS A 95 2.27 4.92 -15.55
N SER A 96 3.15 5.03 -16.55
CA SER A 96 4.37 4.23 -16.63
C SER A 96 5.59 5.06 -16.95
N PHE A 97 6.74 4.56 -16.52
CA PHE A 97 8.06 5.14 -16.80
C PHE A 97 9.04 4.01 -17.12
N ASN A 98 9.67 4.07 -18.30
CA ASN A 98 10.68 3.10 -18.69
C ASN A 98 12.08 3.61 -18.32
N LEU A 99 12.81 2.84 -17.50
CA LEU A 99 14.13 3.19 -17.00
C LEU A 99 15.22 3.22 -18.08
N LYS A 100 15.05 2.44 -19.20
CA LYS A 100 16.01 2.39 -20.30
C LYS A 100 15.77 3.50 -21.32
N THR A 101 14.52 3.60 -21.83
CA THR A 101 14.17 4.62 -22.85
C THR A 101 13.96 6.00 -22.26
N LYS A 102 13.77 6.09 -20.92
CA LYS A 102 13.46 7.32 -20.17
C LYS A 102 12.13 7.94 -20.56
N GLU A 103 11.24 7.16 -21.17
CA GLU A 103 9.92 7.59 -21.59
C GLU A 103 8.91 7.51 -20.47
N PHE A 104 8.11 8.56 -20.34
CA PHE A 104 7.00 8.66 -19.40
C PHE A 104 5.67 8.73 -20.15
N PHE A 105 4.69 7.92 -19.71
CA PHE A 105 3.34 7.89 -20.27
C PHE A 105 2.31 8.11 -19.16
N ARG A 106 1.30 8.93 -19.45
CA ARG A 106 0.00 8.93 -18.75
C ARG A 106 -0.94 8.09 -19.57
N GLU A 107 -1.16 6.83 -19.17
CA GLU A 107 -1.86 5.85 -19.99
C GLU A 107 -3.37 6.00 -19.89
N GLN A 108 -3.90 5.94 -18.68
CA GLN A 108 -5.34 5.92 -18.41
C GLN A 108 -5.68 6.92 -17.32
N LYS A 109 -6.69 7.76 -17.55
CA LYS A 109 -7.29 8.59 -16.51
C LYS A 109 -8.29 7.75 -15.73
N PHE A 110 -8.21 7.79 -14.39
CA PHE A 110 -9.19 7.10 -13.55
C PHE A 110 -10.56 7.76 -13.67
N GLY A 111 -11.61 6.93 -13.72
CA GLY A 111 -13.00 7.37 -13.64
C GLY A 111 -13.46 7.67 -12.21
N HIS A 112 -14.74 7.96 -12.03
CA HIS A 112 -15.45 8.04 -10.74
C HIS A 112 -14.73 8.84 -9.65
N CYS A 113 -14.13 9.99 -10.00
CA CYS A 113 -13.40 10.85 -9.07
C CYS A 113 -12.23 10.17 -8.33
N ALA A 114 -11.80 8.99 -8.77
CA ALA A 114 -10.63 8.34 -8.22
C ALA A 114 -9.36 9.15 -8.55
N ARG A 115 -8.54 9.41 -7.55
CA ARG A 115 -7.25 10.09 -7.74
C ARG A 115 -6.08 9.13 -7.75
N ARG A 116 -6.32 7.91 -7.33
CA ARG A 116 -5.32 6.84 -7.23
C ARG A 116 -6.03 5.49 -7.15
N VAL A 117 -5.28 4.43 -7.37
CA VAL A 117 -5.65 3.08 -6.96
C VAL A 117 -4.82 2.72 -5.70
N LEU A 118 -5.31 1.83 -4.85
CA LEU A 118 -4.57 1.41 -3.66
C LEU A 118 -3.54 0.33 -3.96
N SER A 119 -3.82 -0.50 -4.97
CA SER A 119 -2.98 -1.63 -5.34
C SER A 119 -2.90 -1.80 -6.85
N ILE A 120 -1.70 -2.12 -7.34
CA ILE A 120 -1.44 -2.58 -8.69
C ILE A 120 -0.70 -3.91 -8.54
N CYS A 121 -1.16 -4.95 -9.24
CA CYS A 121 -0.57 -6.28 -9.23
C CYS A 121 0.13 -6.56 -10.56
N LEU A 122 1.41 -6.87 -10.53
CA LEU A 122 2.14 -7.46 -11.65
C LEU A 122 2.16 -8.97 -11.46
N CYS A 123 1.53 -9.69 -12.37
CA CYS A 123 1.50 -11.13 -12.37
C CYS A 123 2.77 -11.74 -12.99
N LYS A 124 3.00 -13.02 -12.71
CA LYS A 124 4.19 -13.76 -13.21
C LYS A 124 4.24 -13.85 -14.72
N ASP A 125 3.09 -13.87 -15.40
CA ASP A 125 2.97 -13.86 -16.86
C ASP A 125 3.20 -12.47 -17.49
N GLY A 126 3.40 -11.44 -16.66
CA GLY A 126 3.62 -10.06 -17.07
C GLY A 126 2.36 -9.23 -17.20
N ASP A 127 1.18 -9.80 -17.00
CA ASP A 127 -0.08 -9.07 -16.92
C ASP A 127 -0.12 -8.15 -15.70
N VAL A 128 -0.77 -7.01 -15.84
CA VAL A 128 -0.93 -6.03 -14.76
C VAL A 128 -2.42 -5.84 -14.47
N TYR A 129 -2.81 -6.06 -13.21
CA TYR A 129 -4.19 -5.84 -12.76
C TYR A 129 -4.25 -4.76 -11.70
N TYR A 130 -5.37 -4.01 -11.69
CA TYR A 130 -5.66 -3.03 -10.63
C TYR A 130 -7.16 -2.86 -10.45
N GLY A 131 -7.54 -2.43 -9.24
CA GLY A 131 -8.93 -2.18 -8.89
C GLY A 131 -9.24 -0.69 -8.74
N GLU A 132 -10.47 -0.29 -9.04
CA GLU A 132 -10.93 1.07 -8.80
C GLU A 132 -11.02 1.37 -7.31
N TYR A 133 -10.70 2.63 -6.97
CA TYR A 133 -10.83 3.19 -5.64
C TYR A 133 -11.57 4.54 -5.71
N PRO A 134 -12.90 4.54 -5.95
CA PRO A 134 -13.69 5.76 -5.95
C PRO A 134 -13.63 6.47 -4.60
N THR A 135 -13.55 7.80 -4.61
CA THR A 135 -13.51 8.62 -3.38
C THR A 135 -14.88 9.17 -2.99
N ILE A 136 -15.86 9.00 -3.84
CA ILE A 136 -17.25 9.46 -3.67
C ILE A 136 -18.18 8.28 -3.91
N ASN A 137 -19.19 8.10 -3.07
CA ASN A 137 -20.28 7.16 -3.31
C ASN A 137 -21.19 7.76 -4.40
N ASP A 138 -20.97 7.36 -5.63
CA ASP A 138 -21.79 7.78 -6.78
C ASP A 138 -22.73 6.69 -7.27
N ASN A 139 -22.84 5.58 -6.52
CA ASN A 139 -23.61 4.40 -6.90
C ASN A 139 -23.22 3.83 -8.27
N SER A 140 -21.97 4.00 -8.68
CA SER A 140 -21.44 3.38 -9.90
C SER A 140 -20.88 1.98 -9.63
N ASP A 141 -20.74 1.20 -10.69
CA ASP A 141 -20.05 -0.08 -10.65
C ASP A 141 -18.56 0.14 -10.31
N VAL A 142 -17.94 -0.83 -9.65
CA VAL A 142 -16.50 -0.83 -9.33
C VAL A 142 -15.82 -1.92 -10.14
N CYS A 143 -14.75 -1.58 -10.86
CA CYS A 143 -14.14 -2.46 -11.84
C CYS A 143 -12.75 -2.94 -11.47
N ILE A 144 -12.43 -4.18 -11.88
CA ILE A 144 -11.07 -4.67 -12.02
C ILE A 144 -10.65 -4.46 -13.47
N TYR A 145 -9.49 -3.86 -13.65
CA TYR A 145 -8.88 -3.63 -14.96
C TYR A 145 -7.66 -4.52 -15.14
N LYS A 146 -7.48 -4.95 -16.39
CA LYS A 146 -6.25 -5.52 -16.91
C LYS A 146 -5.60 -4.51 -17.84
N ARG A 147 -4.32 -4.21 -17.62
CA ARG A 147 -3.48 -3.47 -18.56
C ARG A 147 -2.69 -4.47 -19.39
N ASN A 148 -2.88 -4.43 -20.70
CA ASN A 148 -2.18 -5.30 -21.63
C ASN A 148 -0.77 -4.76 -21.99
N ASN A 149 -0.05 -5.51 -22.84
CA ASN A 149 1.31 -5.14 -23.26
C ASN A 149 1.36 -3.86 -24.10
N ASP A 150 0.27 -3.53 -24.81
CA ASP A 150 0.13 -2.34 -25.65
C ASP A 150 -0.31 -1.10 -24.85
N LYS A 151 -0.35 -1.24 -23.53
CA LYS A 151 -0.77 -0.21 -22.56
C LYS A 151 -2.26 0.14 -22.67
N GLU A 152 -3.07 -0.73 -23.23
CA GLU A 152 -4.52 -0.59 -23.20
C GLU A 152 -5.08 -1.16 -21.89
N HIS A 153 -6.13 -0.52 -21.39
CA HIS A 153 -6.79 -0.88 -20.14
C HIS A 153 -8.18 -1.39 -20.42
N VAL A 154 -8.41 -2.66 -20.14
CA VAL A 154 -9.70 -3.31 -20.36
C VAL A 154 -10.33 -3.70 -19.02
N VAL A 155 -11.64 -3.53 -18.89
CA VAL A 155 -12.41 -4.02 -17.75
C VAL A 155 -12.52 -5.54 -17.87
N VAL A 156 -12.03 -6.27 -16.86
CA VAL A 156 -12.11 -7.74 -16.83
C VAL A 156 -13.17 -8.27 -15.86
N TYR A 157 -13.50 -7.50 -14.81
CA TYR A 157 -14.58 -7.83 -13.89
C TYR A 157 -15.27 -6.58 -13.38
N ARG A 158 -16.57 -6.70 -13.09
CA ARG A 158 -17.41 -5.58 -12.69
C ARG A 158 -18.28 -5.96 -11.49
N PHE A 159 -18.06 -5.31 -10.37
CA PHE A 159 -18.96 -5.34 -9.22
C PHE A 159 -20.11 -4.37 -9.49
N LYS A 160 -21.33 -4.83 -9.29
CA LYS A 160 -22.51 -3.97 -9.47
C LYS A 160 -22.54 -2.88 -8.40
N SER A 161 -23.16 -1.78 -8.76
CA SER A 161 -23.42 -0.69 -7.83
C SER A 161 -24.05 -1.18 -6.53
N GLY A 162 -23.41 -0.84 -5.40
CA GLY A 162 -23.83 -1.23 -4.06
C GLY A 162 -23.24 -2.54 -3.53
N ASP A 163 -22.57 -3.35 -4.37
CA ASP A 163 -21.92 -4.59 -3.91
C ASP A 163 -20.68 -4.33 -3.08
N ILE A 164 -19.90 -3.35 -3.52
CA ILE A 164 -18.70 -2.88 -2.83
C ILE A 164 -18.49 -1.39 -3.11
N ARG A 165 -17.79 -0.70 -2.21
CA ARG A 165 -17.42 0.71 -2.40
C ARG A 165 -16.16 0.88 -3.23
N HIS A 166 -15.16 0.03 -2.99
CA HIS A 166 -13.87 0.07 -3.68
C HIS A 166 -13.04 -1.19 -3.42
N ILE A 167 -11.98 -1.32 -4.21
CA ILE A 167 -11.02 -2.42 -4.11
C ILE A 167 -9.80 -1.93 -3.33
N HIS A 168 -9.44 -2.66 -2.26
CA HIS A 168 -8.31 -2.34 -1.39
C HIS A 168 -7.00 -2.93 -1.90
N TYR A 169 -7.01 -4.20 -2.32
CA TYR A 169 -5.80 -4.90 -2.67
C TYR A 169 -6.05 -5.96 -3.74
N ILE A 170 -5.09 -6.15 -4.63
CA ILE A 170 -5.09 -7.23 -5.63
C ILE A 170 -3.71 -7.86 -5.62
N CYS A 171 -3.65 -9.19 -5.61
CA CYS A 171 -2.41 -9.94 -5.74
C CYS A 171 -2.60 -11.27 -6.46
N GLU A 172 -1.52 -11.82 -7.00
CA GLU A 172 -1.47 -13.13 -7.62
C GLU A 172 -0.85 -14.17 -6.67
N TYR A 173 -1.45 -15.35 -6.61
CA TYR A 173 -0.86 -16.52 -5.99
C TYR A 173 -1.26 -17.79 -6.74
N ASN A 174 -0.27 -18.63 -7.12
CA ASN A 174 -0.49 -19.88 -7.87
C ASN A 174 -1.36 -19.73 -9.13
N ASN A 175 -1.13 -18.68 -9.91
CA ASN A 175 -1.89 -18.30 -11.11
C ASN A 175 -3.31 -17.81 -10.86
N ASP A 176 -3.80 -17.78 -9.63
CA ASP A 176 -5.09 -17.19 -9.27
C ASP A 176 -4.93 -15.71 -8.92
N LEU A 177 -5.95 -14.91 -9.21
CA LEU A 177 -6.00 -13.52 -8.79
C LEU A 177 -6.88 -13.40 -7.54
N PHE A 178 -6.35 -12.76 -6.51
CA PHE A 178 -7.06 -12.47 -5.27
C PHE A 178 -7.41 -10.99 -5.21
N CYS A 179 -8.67 -10.71 -4.87
CA CYS A 179 -9.19 -9.35 -4.74
C CYS A 179 -9.77 -9.14 -3.34
N PHE A 180 -9.35 -8.05 -2.69
CA PHE A 180 -9.77 -7.67 -1.34
C PHE A 180 -10.58 -6.39 -1.43
N THR A 181 -11.77 -6.39 -0.86
CA THR A 181 -12.71 -5.27 -0.92
C THR A 181 -13.15 -4.83 0.48
N GLY A 182 -13.86 -3.76 0.60
CA GLY A 182 -14.45 -3.34 1.86
C GLY A 182 -14.75 -1.84 1.87
N ASP A 183 -15.30 -1.44 2.88
CA ASP A 183 -15.24 -0.66 4.08
C ASP A 183 -16.25 -1.11 5.13
N GLU A 184 -17.49 -1.40 4.75
CA GLU A 184 -18.52 -1.89 5.65
C GLU A 184 -18.53 -3.42 5.66
N ASP A 185 -19.15 -4.04 6.66
CA ASP A 185 -19.14 -5.50 6.83
C ASP A 185 -19.63 -6.26 5.59
N ASN A 186 -20.74 -5.81 4.99
CA ASN A 186 -21.32 -6.42 3.80
C ASN A 186 -20.47 -6.22 2.52
N GLU A 187 -19.63 -5.21 2.48
CA GLU A 187 -18.73 -4.89 1.37
C GLU A 187 -17.39 -5.65 1.50
N THR A 188 -17.02 -6.05 2.73
CA THR A 188 -15.73 -6.68 3.03
C THR A 188 -15.71 -8.12 2.52
N LYS A 189 -14.84 -8.39 1.56
CA LYS A 189 -14.69 -9.70 0.91
C LYS A 189 -13.23 -9.96 0.55
N VAL A 190 -12.83 -11.23 0.62
CA VAL A 190 -11.61 -11.76 0.01
C VAL A 190 -12.06 -12.76 -1.05
N LEU A 191 -11.83 -12.40 -2.31
CA LEU A 191 -12.31 -13.12 -3.49
C LEU A 191 -11.13 -13.77 -4.20
N ARG A 192 -11.37 -14.92 -4.83
CA ARG A 192 -10.39 -15.66 -5.64
C ARG A 192 -10.95 -15.91 -7.02
N PHE A 193 -10.25 -15.43 -8.04
CA PHE A 193 -10.51 -15.72 -9.46
C PHE A 193 -9.55 -16.83 -9.89
N ILE A 194 -10.05 -18.05 -10.03
CA ILE A 194 -9.26 -19.24 -10.38
C ILE A 194 -8.68 -19.07 -11.78
N ASN A 195 -7.37 -19.26 -11.92
CA ASN A 195 -6.62 -19.09 -13.18
C ASN A 195 -6.86 -17.72 -13.86
N LYS A 196 -7.20 -16.68 -13.08
CA LYS A 196 -7.56 -15.34 -13.59
C LYS A 196 -8.72 -15.40 -14.60
N ASN A 197 -9.65 -16.36 -14.42
CA ASN A 197 -10.88 -16.46 -15.22
C ASN A 197 -11.97 -15.59 -14.60
N PHE A 198 -12.41 -14.58 -15.36
CA PHE A 198 -13.43 -13.62 -14.97
C PHE A 198 -14.80 -13.89 -15.55
N ASP A 199 -14.96 -14.94 -16.37
CA ASP A 199 -16.26 -15.35 -16.93
C ASP A 199 -17.13 -16.07 -15.87
N ASN A 200 -16.48 -16.60 -14.83
CA ASN A 200 -17.13 -17.25 -13.70
C ASN A 200 -17.17 -16.32 -12.48
N GLU A 201 -18.16 -16.54 -11.61
CA GLU A 201 -18.18 -15.89 -10.30
C GLU A 201 -16.94 -16.31 -9.48
N PRO A 202 -16.31 -15.38 -8.75
CA PRO A 202 -15.16 -15.69 -7.90
C PRO A 202 -15.56 -16.53 -6.68
N ASP A 203 -14.63 -17.32 -6.17
CA ASP A 203 -14.76 -17.95 -4.86
C ASP A 203 -14.71 -16.90 -3.75
N TYR A 204 -15.68 -16.95 -2.83
CA TYR A 204 -15.71 -16.11 -1.63
C TYR A 204 -14.96 -16.84 -0.51
N LEU A 205 -13.72 -16.45 -0.23
CA LEU A 205 -12.91 -17.08 0.82
C LEU A 205 -13.28 -16.56 2.21
N LEU A 206 -13.40 -15.24 2.34
CA LEU A 206 -13.76 -14.55 3.59
C LEU A 206 -14.73 -13.41 3.24
N SER A 207 -15.76 -13.19 4.05
CA SER A 207 -16.73 -12.11 3.82
C SER A 207 -17.50 -11.74 5.09
N GLY A 208 -18.10 -10.54 5.10
CA GLY A 208 -19.10 -10.14 6.08
C GLY A 208 -18.57 -9.67 7.43
N SER A 209 -17.28 -9.33 7.55
CA SER A 209 -16.71 -8.88 8.83
C SER A 209 -15.55 -7.90 8.63
N GLN A 210 -15.48 -6.88 9.49
CA GLN A 210 -14.33 -5.97 9.54
C GLN A 210 -13.00 -6.67 9.85
N ASN A 211 -13.03 -7.89 10.39
CA ASN A 211 -11.83 -8.71 10.57
C ASN A 211 -11.21 -9.19 9.25
N TYR A 212 -11.91 -9.06 8.13
CA TYR A 212 -11.44 -9.43 6.80
C TYR A 212 -11.14 -8.20 5.94
N ARG A 213 -11.45 -6.98 6.42
CA ARG A 213 -11.10 -5.74 5.76
C ARG A 213 -9.59 -5.56 5.80
N THR A 214 -8.94 -5.61 4.63
CA THR A 214 -7.48 -5.60 4.53
C THR A 214 -6.99 -4.89 3.28
N CYS A 215 -5.84 -4.20 3.42
CA CYS A 215 -5.09 -3.58 2.34
C CYS A 215 -3.73 -4.26 2.11
N VAL A 216 -3.39 -5.28 2.91
CA VAL A 216 -2.11 -6.01 2.83
C VAL A 216 -2.36 -7.50 3.02
N GLY A 217 -2.12 -8.27 1.97
CA GLY A 217 -2.21 -9.73 2.00
C GLY A 217 -0.99 -10.36 1.33
N VAL A 218 -0.43 -11.40 1.91
CA VAL A 218 0.71 -12.15 1.38
C VAL A 218 0.49 -13.64 1.58
N PHE A 219 0.92 -14.42 0.60
CA PHE A 219 0.84 -15.86 0.66
C PHE A 219 2.17 -16.47 1.07
N ASN A 220 2.12 -17.40 2.02
CA ASN A 220 3.24 -18.23 2.43
C ASN A 220 2.74 -19.62 2.81
N ASN A 221 3.32 -20.68 2.22
CA ASN A 221 3.00 -22.09 2.52
C ASN A 221 1.49 -22.41 2.53
N ASN A 222 0.77 -22.10 1.44
CA ASN A 222 -0.69 -22.28 1.29
C ASN A 222 -1.55 -21.55 2.34
N SER A 223 -1.01 -20.56 3.01
CA SER A 223 -1.77 -19.69 3.89
C SER A 223 -1.70 -18.24 3.40
N LEU A 224 -2.83 -17.56 3.45
CA LEU A 224 -2.92 -16.12 3.30
C LEU A 224 -2.66 -15.48 4.66
N PHE A 225 -1.61 -14.68 4.77
CA PHE A 225 -1.37 -13.79 5.91
C PHE A 225 -1.87 -12.41 5.54
N TYR A 226 -2.73 -11.83 6.36
CA TYR A 226 -3.31 -10.54 6.09
C TYR A 226 -3.38 -9.65 7.33
N LEU A 227 -3.38 -8.34 7.10
CA LEU A 227 -3.37 -7.31 8.14
C LEU A 227 -4.63 -6.47 8.04
N THR A 228 -5.35 -6.33 9.14
CA THR A 228 -6.63 -5.63 9.13
C THR A 228 -6.48 -4.12 9.03
N ASP A 229 -7.43 -3.50 8.31
CA ASP A 229 -7.64 -2.07 8.19
C ASP A 229 -8.99 -1.69 8.84
N ASN A 230 -9.06 -1.81 10.16
CA ASN A 230 -10.29 -1.68 10.91
C ASN A 230 -10.25 -0.45 11.84
N PRO A 231 -11.07 0.59 11.60
CA PRO A 231 -11.11 1.75 12.47
C PRO A 231 -11.96 1.56 13.74
N TYR A 232 -12.75 0.47 13.86
CA TYR A 232 -13.72 0.26 14.94
C TYR A 232 -13.23 -0.65 16.05
N PHE A 233 -12.46 -1.70 15.68
CA PHE A 233 -12.03 -2.75 16.59
C PHE A 233 -10.53 -2.98 16.48
N GLU A 234 -9.99 -3.78 17.39
CA GLU A 234 -8.58 -4.14 17.44
C GLU A 234 -8.08 -4.74 16.12
N ASN A 235 -7.02 -4.14 15.61
CA ASN A 235 -6.35 -4.62 14.41
C ASN A 235 -5.37 -5.77 14.71
N GLY A 236 -5.09 -6.59 13.71
CA GLY A 236 -4.20 -7.73 13.89
C GLY A 236 -3.58 -8.25 12.59
N LEU A 237 -2.58 -9.09 12.79
CA LEU A 237 -2.07 -10.01 11.78
C LEU A 237 -2.80 -11.33 11.92
N TYR A 238 -3.40 -11.78 10.84
CA TYR A 238 -4.16 -13.03 10.75
C TYR A 238 -3.53 -13.97 9.73
N SER A 239 -3.77 -15.27 9.90
CA SER A 239 -3.55 -16.29 8.90
C SER A 239 -4.85 -16.95 8.51
N TYR A 240 -5.03 -17.22 7.22
CA TYR A 240 -6.12 -18.04 6.67
C TYR A 240 -5.51 -19.19 5.87
N ASN A 241 -5.75 -20.41 6.31
CA ASN A 241 -5.25 -21.60 5.63
C ASN A 241 -6.19 -21.97 4.47
N LEU A 242 -5.68 -21.96 3.24
CA LEU A 242 -6.49 -22.21 2.03
C LEU A 242 -7.08 -23.63 1.98
N LYS A 243 -6.45 -24.61 2.64
CA LYS A 243 -6.91 -26.02 2.63
C LYS A 243 -7.92 -26.31 3.72
N SER A 244 -7.64 -25.92 4.97
CA SER A 244 -8.53 -26.16 6.12
C SER A 244 -9.59 -25.08 6.30
N GLN A 245 -9.48 -23.95 5.61
CA GLN A 245 -10.34 -22.77 5.73
C GLN A 245 -10.38 -22.16 7.15
N LEU A 246 -9.38 -22.46 7.97
CA LEU A 246 -9.29 -21.93 9.33
C LEU A 246 -8.64 -20.54 9.32
N VAL A 247 -9.23 -19.63 10.08
CA VAL A 247 -8.71 -18.30 10.36
C VAL A 247 -8.13 -18.28 11.77
N GLU A 248 -6.92 -17.76 11.91
CA GLU A 248 -6.26 -17.58 13.20
C GLU A 248 -5.70 -16.16 13.31
N ARG A 249 -5.91 -15.50 14.45
CA ARG A 249 -5.26 -14.25 14.78
C ARG A 249 -3.93 -14.52 15.46
N LEU A 250 -2.85 -14.13 14.81
CA LEU A 250 -1.48 -14.37 15.30
C LEU A 250 -1.02 -13.28 16.28
N PHE A 251 -1.26 -12.02 15.94
CA PHE A 251 -0.82 -10.87 16.74
C PHE A 251 -1.82 -9.72 16.66
N CYS A 252 -1.90 -8.94 17.75
CA CYS A 252 -2.59 -7.65 17.77
C CYS A 252 -1.61 -6.53 17.36
N VAL A 253 -2.13 -5.50 16.65
CA VAL A 253 -1.39 -4.30 16.28
C VAL A 253 -2.15 -3.03 16.65
N GLU A 254 -1.44 -1.92 16.86
CA GLU A 254 -2.02 -0.71 17.49
C GLU A 254 -2.76 0.22 16.51
N GLY A 255 -3.08 -0.22 15.30
CA GLY A 255 -3.82 0.57 14.31
C GLY A 255 -4.03 -0.15 13.00
N SER A 256 -4.84 0.44 12.12
CA SER A 256 -5.10 -0.04 10.76
C SER A 256 -3.81 -0.18 9.96
N VAL A 257 -3.72 -1.18 9.09
CA VAL A 257 -2.57 -1.42 8.22
C VAL A 257 -2.97 -1.27 6.77
N ILE A 258 -2.40 -0.24 6.10
CA ILE A 258 -2.68 0.06 4.69
C ILE A 258 -1.49 -0.28 3.80
N TYR A 259 -0.28 -0.24 4.34
CA TYR A 259 0.94 -0.48 3.57
C TYR A 259 1.78 -1.58 4.20
N GLY A 260 2.29 -2.46 3.35
CA GLY A 260 3.21 -3.53 3.71
C GLY A 260 4.10 -3.93 2.54
N LEU A 261 5.16 -4.66 2.85
CA LEU A 261 6.13 -5.17 1.90
C LEU A 261 6.54 -6.59 2.31
N HIS A 262 6.31 -7.55 1.44
CA HIS A 262 6.79 -8.92 1.60
C HIS A 262 8.22 -9.04 1.05
N SER A 263 9.11 -9.60 1.83
CA SER A 263 10.52 -9.82 1.48
C SER A 263 10.96 -11.18 2.00
N ASP A 264 11.16 -12.14 1.10
CA ASP A 264 11.56 -13.52 1.42
C ASP A 264 10.73 -14.13 2.58
N ASN A 265 11.32 -14.20 3.78
CA ASN A 265 10.67 -14.75 4.97
C ASN A 265 10.19 -13.67 5.95
N LYS A 266 10.15 -12.41 5.53
CA LYS A 266 9.74 -11.28 6.39
C LYS A 266 8.59 -10.51 5.77
N LEU A 267 7.65 -10.07 6.58
CA LEU A 267 6.59 -9.14 6.22
C LEU A 267 6.81 -7.84 7.00
N PHE A 268 7.18 -6.78 6.29
CA PHE A 268 7.26 -5.44 6.83
C PHE A 268 5.94 -4.73 6.63
N PHE A 269 5.45 -4.04 7.64
CA PHE A 269 4.21 -3.28 7.55
C PHE A 269 4.18 -2.14 8.56
N SER A 270 3.28 -1.19 8.35
CA SER A 270 3.12 -0.08 9.29
C SER A 270 1.65 0.17 9.63
N THR A 271 1.42 0.53 10.90
CA THR A 271 0.11 1.06 11.28
C THR A 271 -0.07 2.49 10.76
N SER A 272 -1.32 2.85 10.47
CA SER A 272 -1.72 4.21 10.16
C SER A 272 -2.26 4.94 11.39
N VAL A 273 -2.07 6.26 11.45
CA VAL A 273 -2.75 7.13 12.41
C VAL A 273 -3.84 7.87 11.67
N GLU A 274 -5.06 7.41 11.85
CA GLU A 274 -6.26 7.93 11.22
C GLU A 274 -7.38 8.21 12.24
N TYR A 275 -8.61 8.40 11.79
CA TYR A 275 -9.74 8.58 12.70
C TYR A 275 -10.08 7.27 13.42
N ASN A 276 -10.10 7.35 14.75
CA ASN A 276 -10.61 6.27 15.58
C ASN A 276 -12.13 6.37 15.63
N LEU A 277 -12.83 5.28 15.34
CA LEU A 277 -14.28 5.27 15.19
C LEU A 277 -14.94 4.29 16.15
N CYS A 278 -16.20 4.58 16.49
CA CYS A 278 -17.13 3.62 17.08
C CYS A 278 -18.51 3.78 16.41
N LYS A 279 -19.40 2.82 16.61
CA LYS A 279 -20.81 2.92 16.23
C LYS A 279 -21.60 3.47 17.41
N ASP A 280 -22.47 4.46 17.18
CA ASP A 280 -23.41 4.93 18.18
C ASP A 280 -24.66 4.03 18.29
N LYS A 281 -25.62 4.41 19.14
CA LYS A 281 -26.87 3.67 19.34
C LYS A 281 -27.72 3.55 18.06
N ASN A 282 -27.49 4.41 17.07
CA ASN A 282 -28.18 4.42 15.79
C ASN A 282 -27.31 3.81 14.66
N ASN A 283 -26.26 3.07 15.00
CA ASN A 283 -25.28 2.48 14.08
C ASN A 283 -24.53 3.50 13.19
N LYS A 284 -24.44 4.77 13.61
CA LYS A 284 -23.71 5.81 12.90
C LYS A 284 -22.25 5.86 13.37
N ASN A 285 -21.36 6.17 12.43
CA ASN A 285 -19.93 6.32 12.73
C ASN A 285 -19.66 7.59 13.52
N VAL A 286 -19.11 7.45 14.71
CA VAL A 286 -18.71 8.54 15.60
C VAL A 286 -17.21 8.49 15.83
N ARG A 287 -16.56 9.64 15.73
CA ARG A 287 -15.13 9.75 16.04
C ARG A 287 -14.92 9.74 17.54
N ILE A 288 -14.01 8.89 17.98
CA ILE A 288 -13.60 8.82 19.38
C ILE A 288 -12.12 9.20 19.54
N LYS A 289 -11.75 9.53 20.76
CA LYS A 289 -10.37 9.87 21.11
C LYS A 289 -9.51 8.60 21.05
N ILE A 290 -8.26 8.76 20.62
CA ILE A 290 -7.24 7.69 20.71
C ILE A 290 -6.79 7.63 22.19
N ASP A 291 -7.21 6.59 22.90
CA ASP A 291 -6.96 6.40 24.34
C ASP A 291 -6.16 5.11 24.65
N GLY A 292 -5.77 4.37 23.61
CA GLY A 292 -5.05 3.11 23.73
C GLY A 292 -5.91 1.90 24.05
N LYS A 293 -7.24 2.06 24.19
CA LYS A 293 -8.15 0.99 24.62
C LYS A 293 -9.31 0.77 23.65
N ASN A 294 -9.94 1.85 23.20
CA ASN A 294 -11.16 1.80 22.42
C ASN A 294 -10.90 2.06 20.94
N GLY A 295 -11.69 1.42 20.06
CA GLY A 295 -11.61 1.54 18.62
C GLY A 295 -10.43 0.78 18.01
N GLY A 296 -10.21 0.97 16.71
CA GLY A 296 -9.16 0.29 15.95
C GLY A 296 -7.82 1.00 15.98
N ILE A 297 -7.81 2.32 16.23
CA ILE A 297 -6.59 3.13 16.28
C ILE A 297 -6.22 3.40 17.73
N ARG A 298 -5.23 2.67 18.24
CA ARG A 298 -4.85 2.70 19.66
C ARG A 298 -3.64 3.57 19.95
N SER A 299 -2.90 4.00 18.92
CA SER A 299 -1.71 4.82 19.05
C SER A 299 -1.78 6.05 18.16
N ASN A 300 -1.29 7.20 18.66
CA ASN A 300 -1.07 8.41 17.85
C ASN A 300 0.30 8.38 17.13
N GLN A 301 0.95 7.22 17.11
CA GLN A 301 2.18 6.93 16.40
C GLN A 301 1.93 5.88 15.33
N SER A 302 2.48 6.07 14.15
CA SER A 302 2.64 4.99 13.19
C SER A 302 3.80 4.12 13.63
N ILE A 303 3.56 2.82 13.67
CA ILE A 303 4.52 1.81 14.13
C ILE A 303 4.94 0.98 12.95
N LEU A 304 6.24 0.92 12.71
CA LEU A 304 6.86 0.05 11.71
C LEU A 304 7.17 -1.30 12.35
N TYR A 305 6.60 -2.36 11.78
CA TYR A 305 6.76 -3.74 12.23
C TYR A 305 7.53 -4.59 11.22
N CYS A 306 8.12 -5.66 11.72
CA CYS A 306 8.64 -6.80 10.96
C CYS A 306 8.09 -8.08 11.56
N PHE A 307 7.40 -8.88 10.76
CA PHE A 307 7.02 -10.24 11.09
C PHE A 307 7.95 -11.23 10.37
N ASP A 308 8.58 -12.10 11.12
CA ASP A 308 9.46 -13.16 10.61
C ASP A 308 8.66 -14.47 10.54
N PHE A 309 8.42 -14.99 9.33
CA PHE A 309 7.64 -16.21 9.11
C PHE A 309 8.34 -17.47 9.66
N LYS A 310 9.69 -17.50 9.66
CA LYS A 310 10.43 -18.66 10.17
C LYS A 310 10.42 -18.73 11.69
N LYS A 311 10.55 -17.59 12.34
CA LYS A 311 10.58 -17.49 13.80
C LYS A 311 9.20 -17.32 14.42
N SER A 312 8.16 -17.07 13.59
CA SER A 312 6.81 -16.70 14.02
C SER A 312 6.84 -15.54 15.05
N GLN A 313 7.65 -14.53 14.80
CA GLN A 313 7.87 -13.42 15.73
C GLN A 313 7.55 -12.08 15.08
N LEU A 314 6.90 -11.23 15.87
CA LEU A 314 6.63 -9.83 15.51
C LEU A 314 7.57 -8.91 16.28
N LYS A 315 8.32 -8.07 15.55
CA LYS A 315 9.22 -7.06 16.10
C LYS A 315 8.76 -5.66 15.74
N VAL A 316 8.97 -4.69 16.63
CA VAL A 316 8.81 -3.26 16.34
C VAL A 316 10.15 -2.72 15.90
N LEU A 317 10.22 -2.16 14.69
CA LEU A 317 11.45 -1.56 14.15
C LEU A 317 11.54 -0.06 14.48
N ASN A 318 10.43 0.68 14.37
CA ASN A 318 10.39 2.12 14.62
C ASN A 318 8.98 2.59 15.00
N LYS A 319 8.89 3.78 15.66
CA LYS A 319 7.63 4.47 15.97
C LYS A 319 7.79 5.95 15.70
N ILE A 320 6.89 6.56 14.92
CA ILE A 320 6.92 8.00 14.66
C ILE A 320 5.51 8.58 14.85
N LYS A 321 5.43 9.64 15.65
CA LYS A 321 4.17 10.34 15.93
C LYS A 321 3.62 11.02 14.70
N LYS A 322 2.28 11.00 14.55
CA LYS A 322 1.54 11.79 13.56
C LYS A 322 1.88 13.28 13.74
N ASP A 323 2.03 14.00 12.63
CA ASP A 323 2.16 15.44 12.66
C ASP A 323 0.86 16.14 13.10
N ILE A 324 0.91 17.46 13.26
CA ILE A 324 -0.20 18.27 13.77
C ILE A 324 -1.29 18.57 12.74
N PHE A 325 -1.06 18.26 11.46
CA PHE A 325 -1.98 18.62 10.39
C PHE A 325 -3.19 17.70 10.33
N SER A 326 -4.32 18.24 9.88
CA SER A 326 -5.60 17.52 9.77
C SER A 326 -5.52 16.30 8.86
N ILE A 327 -6.00 15.16 9.32
CA ILE A 327 -6.10 13.91 8.56
C ILE A 327 -6.94 14.14 7.29
N LYS A 328 -8.05 14.87 7.38
CA LYS A 328 -8.98 15.12 6.28
C LYS A 328 -8.29 15.71 5.04
N TYR A 329 -7.39 16.65 5.25
CA TYR A 329 -6.77 17.43 4.17
C TYR A 329 -5.35 16.94 3.86
N PHE A 330 -4.59 16.53 4.87
CA PHE A 330 -3.16 16.26 4.77
C PHE A 330 -2.77 14.79 4.92
N GLY A 331 -3.77 13.92 5.02
CA GLY A 331 -3.59 12.48 5.02
C GLY A 331 -3.31 11.86 6.39
N ILE A 332 -3.41 10.56 6.42
CA ILE A 332 -3.13 9.70 7.56
C ILE A 332 -1.62 9.61 7.82
N GLY A 333 -1.22 9.48 9.07
CA GLY A 333 0.20 9.27 9.42
C GLY A 333 0.61 7.82 9.20
N THR A 334 1.57 7.55 8.31
CA THR A 334 1.99 6.18 8.00
C THR A 334 3.40 6.12 7.41
N PHE A 335 4.02 4.94 7.42
CA PHE A 335 5.15 4.63 6.55
C PHE A 335 4.61 3.98 5.26
N MET A 336 5.16 4.39 4.12
CA MET A 336 4.97 3.73 2.84
C MET A 336 6.24 2.99 2.46
N PHE A 337 6.14 1.99 1.58
CA PHE A 337 7.24 1.12 1.21
C PHE A 337 7.58 1.24 -0.27
N THR A 338 8.73 0.71 -0.66
CA THR A 338 9.06 0.37 -2.05
C THR A 338 8.13 -0.74 -2.56
N CYS A 339 8.02 -0.88 -3.87
CA CYS A 339 7.21 -1.96 -4.47
C CYS A 339 7.91 -3.33 -4.46
N ASN A 340 9.19 -3.37 -4.19
CA ASN A 340 10.01 -4.57 -4.07
C ASN A 340 11.07 -4.37 -2.98
N ASN A 341 11.76 -5.42 -2.61
CA ASN A 341 12.79 -5.43 -1.58
C ASN A 341 14.20 -5.46 -2.15
N SER A 342 15.14 -4.98 -1.35
CA SER A 342 16.54 -5.39 -1.33
C SER A 342 16.71 -6.52 -0.32
N LYS A 343 17.68 -7.41 -0.50
CA LYS A 343 18.01 -8.44 0.50
C LYS A 343 18.59 -7.84 1.78
N LYS A 344 19.30 -6.70 1.65
CA LYS A 344 20.01 -6.03 2.73
C LYS A 344 19.24 -4.90 3.38
N TYR A 345 18.43 -4.18 2.59
CA TYR A 345 17.91 -2.88 3.01
C TYR A 345 16.39 -2.79 2.91
N LEU A 346 15.79 -2.23 3.94
CA LEU A 346 14.40 -1.78 3.93
C LEU A 346 14.36 -0.27 3.72
N ALA A 347 13.72 0.18 2.65
CA ALA A 347 13.48 1.60 2.41
C ALA A 347 12.01 1.95 2.67
N THR A 348 11.78 2.98 3.49
CA THR A 348 10.44 3.48 3.84
C THR A 348 10.33 4.97 3.62
N PHE A 349 9.11 5.45 3.42
CA PHE A 349 8.78 6.86 3.30
C PHE A 349 7.81 7.28 4.39
N THR A 350 8.14 8.30 5.15
CA THR A 350 7.25 8.84 6.17
C THR A 350 6.25 9.82 5.56
N TYR A 351 4.98 9.49 5.65
CA TYR A 351 3.89 10.33 5.16
C TYR A 351 3.05 10.82 6.32
N ALA A 352 2.85 12.13 6.41
CA ALA A 352 2.07 12.81 7.47
C ALA A 352 2.52 12.47 8.91
N LEU A 353 3.80 12.19 9.12
CA LEU A 353 4.45 11.96 10.42
C LEU A 353 5.35 13.14 10.78
N ASN A 354 5.82 13.24 12.02
CA ASN A 354 6.70 14.33 12.48
C ASN A 354 7.99 14.49 11.64
N ARG A 355 8.46 13.42 11.01
CA ARG A 355 9.53 13.45 9.99
C ARG A 355 8.92 13.32 8.59
N ASN A 356 7.95 14.17 8.27
CA ASN A 356 7.18 14.08 7.04
C ASN A 356 8.05 14.12 5.79
N GLU A 357 7.65 13.34 4.76
CA GLU A 357 8.29 13.25 3.45
C GLU A 357 9.77 12.84 3.52
N SER A 358 10.09 11.84 4.30
CA SER A 358 11.46 11.40 4.47
C SER A 358 11.65 9.95 4.10
N LEU A 359 12.65 9.70 3.27
CA LEU A 359 13.23 8.39 3.04
C LEU A 359 14.03 7.98 4.28
N LEU A 360 13.71 6.81 4.82
CA LEU A 360 14.48 6.13 5.84
C LEU A 360 14.93 4.79 5.29
N ILE A 361 16.21 4.49 5.38
CA ILE A 361 16.77 3.19 4.98
C ILE A 361 17.32 2.49 6.22
N TYR A 362 16.92 1.25 6.41
CA TYR A 362 17.35 0.39 7.52
C TYR A 362 18.16 -0.79 6.98
N ASP A 363 19.17 -1.22 7.71
CA ASP A 363 19.81 -2.51 7.51
C ASP A 363 18.91 -3.60 8.12
N ILE A 364 18.67 -4.67 7.36
CA ILE A 364 17.81 -5.79 7.77
C ILE A 364 18.52 -7.15 7.71
N GLU A 365 19.85 -7.16 7.41
CA GLU A 365 20.65 -8.38 7.42
C GLU A 365 20.99 -8.84 8.85
N GLU A 366 21.13 -7.92 9.80
CA GLU A 366 21.65 -8.20 11.15
C GLU A 366 20.60 -8.72 12.15
N ASP A 367 19.37 -9.10 11.70
CA ASP A 367 18.31 -9.58 12.60
C ASP A 367 17.96 -11.09 12.38
#